data_e04c49d020975fbea0a950cd6090bbbd
#
_entry.id   e04c49d020975fbea0a950cd6090bbbd
#
_cell.length_a   1.000
_cell.length_b   1.000
_cell.length_c   1.000
_cell.angle_alpha   90.00
_cell.angle_beta   90.00
_cell.angle_gamma   90.00
#
_symmetry.space_group_name_H-M   'P 1'
#
loop_
_entity.id
_entity.type
_entity.pdbx_description
1 polymer ?
#
loop_
_entity_poly.entity_id
_entity_poly.type
_entity_poly.pdbx_seq_one_letter_code
_entity_poly.pdbx_strand_id
1 'polypeptide(L)'
;APFYVFRMQVGTGYRFPAVILAFVINYAAYFAEIYRAGIESIPVGQYEAAEVLGYSKAQTFVKIILPQVVKRVLPPVTNETITLVKDTSMAFTISIAEMFTVAKQIGAAQTSVVPLLAAGVFYYIFNLVVASFMEYLEKKTSYYR
;
A
#
# COMPACT_ATOMS: atom_id res chain seq x y z
N ALA A 1 19.92 -12.77 -15.10
CA ALA A 1 20.80 -12.27 -16.15
C ALA A 1 20.30 -11.06 -16.98
N PRO A 2 19.23 -10.33 -16.66
CA PRO A 2 18.84 -9.14 -17.43
C PRO A 2 19.80 -7.95 -17.26
N PHE A 3 20.64 -7.95 -16.22
CA PHE A 3 21.60 -6.87 -15.97
C PHE A 3 22.76 -6.81 -16.95
N TYR A 4 23.04 -7.88 -17.70
CA TYR A 4 24.12 -7.91 -18.70
C TYR A 4 23.70 -7.40 -20.07
N VAL A 5 22.39 -7.31 -20.36
CA VAL A 5 21.85 -6.85 -21.65
C VAL A 5 21.91 -5.33 -21.77
N PHE A 6 21.69 -4.63 -20.67
CA PHE A 6 21.91 -3.20 -20.58
C PHE A 6 23.24 -2.98 -19.87
N ARG A 7 24.32 -2.69 -20.60
CA ARG A 7 25.58 -2.19 -20.05
C ARG A 7 25.39 -0.80 -19.44
N MET A 8 24.45 -0.65 -18.52
CA MET A 8 24.37 0.53 -17.71
C MET A 8 25.43 0.40 -16.61
N GLN A 9 26.47 1.19 -16.71
CA GLN A 9 27.36 1.47 -15.58
C GLN A 9 26.55 2.27 -14.55
N VAL A 10 25.74 1.57 -13.80
CA VAL A 10 24.83 2.16 -12.86
C VAL A 10 25.59 2.31 -11.56
N GLY A 11 26.06 3.52 -11.28
CA GLY A 11 26.68 3.86 -10.01
C GLY A 11 25.73 3.56 -8.81
N THR A 12 26.30 3.52 -7.61
CA THR A 12 25.53 3.22 -6.37
C THR A 12 24.29 4.11 -6.17
N GLY A 13 24.28 5.32 -6.76
CA GLY A 13 23.14 6.25 -6.67
C GLY A 13 21.87 5.81 -7.43
N TYR A 14 21.95 4.84 -8.33
CA TYR A 14 20.79 4.35 -9.07
C TYR A 14 19.93 3.35 -8.27
N ARG A 15 20.50 2.71 -7.27
CA ARG A 15 19.79 1.65 -6.51
C ARG A 15 18.53 2.15 -5.87
N PHE A 16 18.59 3.31 -5.22
CA PHE A 16 17.46 3.89 -4.51
C PHE A 16 16.28 4.24 -5.45
N PRO A 17 16.46 5.03 -6.53
CA PRO A 17 15.37 5.29 -7.47
C PRO A 17 14.85 4.03 -8.17
N ALA A 18 15.70 3.04 -8.43
CA ALA A 18 15.26 1.78 -9.03
C ALA A 18 14.32 0.99 -8.10
N VAL A 19 14.63 0.97 -6.80
CA VAL A 19 13.76 0.34 -5.79
C VAL A 19 12.43 1.07 -5.70
N ILE A 20 12.45 2.40 -5.62
CA ILE A 20 11.21 3.20 -5.58
C ILE A 20 10.36 2.90 -6.81
N LEU A 21 10.93 2.93 -8.01
CA LEU A 21 10.20 2.63 -9.23
C LEU A 21 9.62 1.21 -9.24
N ALA A 22 10.39 0.22 -8.78
CA ALA A 22 9.91 -1.15 -8.67
C ALA A 22 8.71 -1.27 -7.71
N PHE A 23 8.80 -0.66 -6.52
CA PHE A 23 7.68 -0.62 -5.58
C PHE A 23 6.47 0.13 -6.15
N VAL A 24 6.68 1.29 -6.77
CA VAL A 24 5.59 2.08 -7.35
C VAL A 24 4.86 1.27 -8.42
N ILE A 25 5.57 0.63 -9.34
CA ILE A 25 4.94 -0.18 -10.41
C ILE A 25 4.20 -1.37 -9.81
N ASN A 26 4.83 -2.10 -8.89
CA ASN A 26 4.25 -3.28 -8.26
C ASN A 26 2.97 -2.92 -7.50
N TYR A 27 3.04 -1.94 -6.61
CA TYR A 27 1.88 -1.56 -5.79
C TYR A 27 0.81 -0.82 -6.59
N ALA A 28 1.18 -0.07 -7.65
CA ALA A 28 0.19 0.50 -8.56
C ALA A 28 -0.67 -0.58 -9.23
N ALA A 29 -0.07 -1.72 -9.61
CA ALA A 29 -0.81 -2.85 -10.16
C ALA A 29 -1.76 -3.47 -9.12
N TYR A 30 -1.31 -3.69 -7.88
CA TYR A 30 -2.17 -4.20 -6.81
C TYR A 30 -3.33 -3.26 -6.50
N PHE A 31 -3.07 -1.97 -6.31
CA PHE A 31 -4.12 -1.00 -6.04
C PHE A 31 -5.10 -0.85 -7.20
N ALA A 32 -4.62 -0.87 -8.46
CA ALA A 32 -5.49 -0.84 -9.62
C ALA A 32 -6.47 -2.02 -9.63
N GLU A 33 -5.99 -3.22 -9.28
CA GLU A 33 -6.83 -4.42 -9.19
C GLU A 33 -7.85 -4.34 -8.06
N ILE A 34 -7.45 -3.83 -6.89
CA ILE A 34 -8.36 -3.60 -5.76
C ILE A 34 -9.48 -2.63 -6.16
N TYR A 35 -9.14 -1.52 -6.81
CA TYR A 35 -10.14 -0.54 -7.24
C TYR A 35 -11.04 -1.10 -8.33
N ARG A 36 -10.49 -1.83 -9.30
CA ARG A 36 -11.27 -2.50 -10.35
C ARG A 36 -12.27 -3.47 -9.74
N ALA A 37 -11.81 -4.37 -8.89
CA ALA A 37 -12.66 -5.35 -8.21
C ALA A 37 -13.73 -4.67 -7.34
N GLY A 38 -13.39 -3.57 -6.67
CA GLY A 38 -14.34 -2.78 -5.88
C GLY A 38 -15.47 -2.21 -6.74
N ILE A 39 -15.15 -1.66 -7.91
CA ILE A 39 -16.16 -1.11 -8.83
C ILE A 39 -17.02 -2.23 -9.42
N GLU A 40 -16.41 -3.30 -9.92
CA GLU A 40 -17.10 -4.45 -10.52
C GLU A 40 -17.99 -5.22 -9.53
N SER A 41 -17.70 -5.10 -8.23
CA SER A 41 -18.49 -5.74 -7.18
C SER A 41 -19.86 -5.09 -6.97
N ILE A 42 -20.11 -3.87 -7.52
CA ILE A 42 -21.39 -3.19 -7.37
C ILE A 42 -22.41 -3.82 -8.31
N PRO A 43 -23.58 -4.27 -7.79
CA PRO A 43 -24.62 -4.88 -8.62
C PRO A 43 -25.11 -3.92 -9.71
N VAL A 44 -25.34 -4.45 -10.91
CA VAL A 44 -25.85 -3.70 -12.07
C VAL A 44 -27.17 -3.01 -11.76
N GLY A 45 -28.02 -3.63 -10.94
CA GLY A 45 -29.28 -3.04 -10.49
C GLY A 45 -29.17 -1.67 -9.79
N GLN A 46 -27.98 -1.33 -9.24
CA GLN A 46 -27.76 0.00 -8.69
C GLN A 46 -27.67 1.08 -9.78
N TYR A 47 -27.09 0.72 -10.92
CA TYR A 47 -27.00 1.58 -12.09
C TYR A 47 -28.35 1.74 -12.76
N GLU A 48 -29.10 0.64 -12.92
CA GLU A 48 -30.45 0.64 -13.50
C GLU A 48 -31.43 1.43 -12.65
N ALA A 49 -31.42 1.25 -11.33
CA ALA A 49 -32.28 2.00 -10.42
C ALA A 49 -31.99 3.53 -10.47
N ALA A 50 -30.72 3.89 -10.57
CA ALA A 50 -30.32 5.29 -10.70
C ALA A 50 -30.81 5.90 -12.04
N GLU A 51 -30.75 5.14 -13.13
CA GLU A 51 -31.24 5.57 -14.43
C GLU A 51 -32.75 5.81 -14.42
N VAL A 52 -33.52 4.91 -13.80
CA VAL A 52 -34.98 5.07 -13.62
C VAL A 52 -35.32 6.32 -12.81
N LEU A 53 -34.47 6.69 -11.83
CA LEU A 53 -34.62 7.91 -11.05
C LEU A 53 -34.14 9.19 -11.77
N GLY A 54 -33.70 9.08 -13.03
CA GLY A 54 -33.26 10.22 -13.85
C GLY A 54 -31.86 10.73 -13.52
N TYR A 55 -31.03 9.97 -12.81
CA TYR A 55 -29.64 10.36 -12.57
C TYR A 55 -28.81 10.26 -13.84
N SER A 56 -27.95 11.24 -14.09
CA SER A 56 -26.93 11.12 -15.12
C SER A 56 -25.85 10.12 -14.71
N LYS A 57 -25.10 9.56 -15.66
CA LYS A 57 -24.01 8.60 -15.40
C LYS A 57 -23.00 9.12 -14.37
N ALA A 58 -22.63 10.42 -14.47
CA ALA A 58 -21.73 11.05 -13.52
C ALA A 58 -22.34 11.17 -12.12
N GLN A 59 -23.60 11.54 -12.03
CA GLN A 59 -24.31 11.60 -10.74
C GLN A 59 -24.47 10.22 -10.10
N THR A 60 -24.82 9.23 -10.89
CA THR A 60 -24.88 7.82 -10.44
C THR A 60 -23.55 7.38 -9.87
N PHE A 61 -22.46 7.60 -10.62
CA PHE A 61 -21.13 7.21 -10.15
C PHE A 61 -20.75 7.92 -8.85
N VAL A 62 -20.82 9.23 -8.81
CA VAL A 62 -20.32 10.02 -7.65
C VAL A 62 -21.22 9.87 -6.42
N LYS A 63 -22.55 9.86 -6.59
CA LYS A 63 -23.49 9.89 -5.46
C LYS A 63 -23.90 8.50 -4.94
N ILE A 64 -23.89 7.48 -5.79
CA ILE A 64 -24.39 6.15 -5.47
C ILE A 64 -23.29 5.11 -5.46
N ILE A 65 -22.51 5.01 -6.53
CA ILE A 65 -21.52 3.94 -6.70
C ILE A 65 -20.26 4.20 -5.88
N LEU A 66 -19.64 5.36 -6.03
CA LEU A 66 -18.37 5.68 -5.38
C LEU A 66 -18.40 5.53 -3.85
N PRO A 67 -19.43 5.98 -3.11
CA PRO A 67 -19.49 5.75 -1.66
C PRO A 67 -19.54 4.27 -1.27
N GLN A 68 -20.16 3.43 -2.10
CA GLN A 68 -20.20 1.99 -1.89
C GLN A 68 -18.86 1.33 -2.22
N VAL A 69 -18.22 1.75 -3.33
CA VAL A 69 -16.89 1.28 -3.72
C VAL A 69 -15.86 1.58 -2.64
N VAL A 70 -15.82 2.82 -2.15
CA VAL A 70 -14.87 3.21 -1.08
C VAL A 70 -14.92 2.26 0.10
N LYS A 71 -16.11 1.87 0.54
CA LYS A 71 -16.26 0.91 1.64
C LYS A 71 -15.70 -0.47 1.34
N ARG A 72 -15.91 -0.96 0.11
CA ARG A 72 -15.48 -2.29 -0.31
C ARG A 72 -13.97 -2.37 -0.52
N VAL A 73 -13.34 -1.27 -0.96
CA VAL A 73 -11.90 -1.23 -1.19
C VAL A 73 -11.09 -0.89 0.06
N LEU A 74 -11.71 -0.31 1.08
CA LEU A 74 -10.98 0.14 2.27
C LEU A 74 -10.27 -1.00 3.01
N PRO A 75 -10.89 -2.17 3.30
CA PRO A 75 -10.21 -3.28 3.96
C PRO A 75 -9.00 -3.82 3.17
N PRO A 76 -9.12 -4.15 1.86
CA PRO A 76 -7.97 -4.60 1.10
C PRO A 76 -6.88 -3.53 0.95
N VAL A 77 -7.23 -2.24 0.77
CA VAL A 77 -6.27 -1.13 0.77
C VAL A 77 -5.50 -1.07 2.10
N THR A 78 -6.20 -1.26 3.22
CA THR A 78 -5.56 -1.33 4.55
C THR A 78 -4.52 -2.45 4.61
N ASN A 79 -4.89 -3.65 4.19
CA ASN A 79 -4.00 -4.81 4.22
C ASN A 79 -2.77 -4.57 3.33
N GLU A 80 -2.95 -4.05 2.11
CA GLU A 80 -1.84 -3.74 1.21
C GLU A 80 -0.94 -2.62 1.77
N THR A 81 -1.51 -1.62 2.43
CA THR A 81 -0.72 -0.57 3.09
C THR A 81 0.16 -1.13 4.21
N ILE A 82 -0.37 -2.04 5.02
CA ILE A 82 0.40 -2.71 6.07
C ILE A 82 1.48 -3.61 5.47
N THR A 83 1.16 -4.32 4.39
CA THR A 83 2.10 -5.18 3.67
C THR A 83 3.23 -4.35 3.06
N LEU A 84 2.92 -3.22 2.42
CA LEU A 84 3.92 -2.30 1.86
C LEU A 84 4.95 -1.87 2.93
N VAL A 85 4.49 -1.53 4.14
CA VAL A 85 5.40 -1.15 5.23
C VAL A 85 6.33 -2.30 5.62
N LYS A 86 5.84 -3.54 5.60
CA LYS A 86 6.68 -4.72 5.88
C LYS A 86 7.64 -5.03 4.74
N ASP A 87 7.21 -4.86 3.49
CA ASP A 87 7.97 -5.16 2.29
C ASP A 87 9.15 -4.21 2.07
N THR A 88 9.16 -3.04 2.74
CA THR A 88 10.34 -2.17 2.76
C THR A 88 11.60 -2.91 3.21
N SER A 89 11.46 -3.93 4.06
CA SER A 89 12.58 -4.78 4.48
C SER A 89 13.19 -5.58 3.33
N MET A 90 12.45 -5.81 2.23
CA MET A 90 12.99 -6.46 1.01
C MET A 90 14.06 -5.60 0.34
N ALA A 91 14.06 -4.29 0.55
CA ALA A 91 15.11 -3.39 0.08
C ALA A 91 16.51 -3.77 0.62
N PHE A 92 16.57 -4.50 1.73
CA PHE A 92 17.80 -5.06 2.28
C PHE A 92 18.54 -5.96 1.27
N THR A 93 17.82 -6.74 0.45
CA THR A 93 18.43 -7.67 -0.52
C THR A 93 19.26 -6.97 -1.60
N ILE A 94 19.00 -5.67 -1.83
CA ILE A 94 19.74 -4.83 -2.77
C ILE A 94 20.58 -3.77 -2.06
N SER A 95 20.85 -3.98 -0.77
CA SER A 95 21.72 -3.14 0.06
C SER A 95 21.30 -1.67 0.12
N ILE A 96 19.99 -1.42 0.18
CA ILE A 96 19.47 -0.08 0.44
C ILE A 96 19.55 0.20 1.94
N ALA A 97 20.07 1.37 2.29
CA ALA A 97 20.10 1.85 3.68
C ALA A 97 18.68 2.26 4.10
N GLU A 98 18.05 1.42 4.87
CA GLU A 98 16.75 1.68 5.50
C GLU A 98 16.87 1.49 7.02
N MET A 99 15.85 1.83 7.77
CA MET A 99 15.93 1.89 9.23
C MET A 99 16.41 0.57 9.86
N PHE A 100 15.92 -0.57 9.39
CA PHE A 100 16.30 -1.88 9.92
C PHE A 100 17.77 -2.22 9.60
N THR A 101 18.22 -1.89 8.38
CA THR A 101 19.61 -2.04 7.97
C THR A 101 20.54 -1.20 8.81
N VAL A 102 20.17 0.05 9.05
CA VAL A 102 20.95 0.98 9.91
C VAL A 102 20.98 0.47 11.35
N ALA A 103 19.84 0.03 11.88
CA ALA A 103 19.77 -0.54 13.23
C ALA A 103 20.67 -1.79 13.38
N LYS A 104 20.71 -2.65 12.35
CA LYS A 104 21.58 -3.82 12.30
C LYS A 104 23.07 -3.43 12.29
N GLN A 105 23.44 -2.43 11.50
CA GLN A 105 24.82 -1.93 11.43
C GLN A 105 25.27 -1.33 12.78
N ILE A 106 24.42 -0.53 13.40
CA ILE A 106 24.69 0.05 14.74
C ILE A 106 24.79 -1.07 15.77
N GLY A 107 23.88 -2.03 15.77
CA GLY A 107 23.89 -3.17 16.66
C GLY A 107 25.17 -4.00 16.57
N ALA A 108 25.64 -4.24 15.34
CA ALA A 108 26.90 -4.94 15.10
C ALA A 108 28.11 -4.14 15.58
N ALA A 109 28.15 -2.84 15.32
CA ALA A 109 29.24 -1.96 15.75
C ALA A 109 29.32 -1.81 17.29
N GLN A 110 28.19 -1.83 17.97
CA GLN A 110 28.10 -1.70 19.43
C GLN A 110 28.02 -3.04 20.16
N THR A 111 28.04 -4.16 19.44
CA THR A 111 27.80 -5.52 19.99
C THR A 111 26.53 -5.55 20.86
N SER A 112 25.48 -4.88 20.41
CA SER A 112 24.23 -4.69 21.14
C SER A 112 23.02 -5.00 20.26
N VAL A 113 22.02 -5.65 20.84
CA VAL A 113 20.72 -5.92 20.19
C VAL A 113 19.72 -4.76 20.35
N VAL A 114 20.04 -3.77 21.18
CA VAL A 114 19.14 -2.65 21.48
C VAL A 114 18.67 -1.89 20.24
N PRO A 115 19.53 -1.55 19.25
CA PRO A 115 19.06 -0.86 18.04
C PRO A 115 18.06 -1.69 17.22
N LEU A 116 18.23 -3.00 17.17
CA LEU A 116 17.30 -3.91 16.50
C LEU A 116 15.94 -3.99 17.21
N LEU A 117 15.97 -4.06 18.54
CA LEU A 117 14.74 -4.01 19.35
C LEU A 117 14.01 -2.68 19.17
N ALA A 118 14.75 -1.57 19.19
CA ALA A 118 14.18 -0.24 18.96
C ALA A 118 13.51 -0.13 17.58
N ALA A 119 14.16 -0.63 16.52
CA ALA A 119 13.57 -0.68 15.18
C ALA A 119 12.33 -1.56 15.16
N GLY A 120 12.36 -2.74 15.79
CA GLY A 120 11.20 -3.65 15.88
C GLY A 120 10.02 -3.01 16.61
N VAL A 121 10.26 -2.34 17.73
CA VAL A 121 9.22 -1.61 18.48
C VAL A 121 8.65 -0.48 17.64
N PHE A 122 9.48 0.28 16.92
CA PHE A 122 9.03 1.34 16.05
C PHE A 122 8.11 0.78 14.94
N TYR A 123 8.51 -0.28 14.24
CA TYR A 123 7.67 -0.92 13.23
C TYR A 123 6.36 -1.44 13.81
N TYR A 124 6.40 -2.02 15.00
CA TYR A 124 5.20 -2.50 15.68
C TYR A 124 4.23 -1.34 15.96
N ILE A 125 4.72 -0.26 16.58
CA ILE A 125 3.90 0.91 16.90
C ILE A 125 3.36 1.56 15.62
N PHE A 126 4.22 1.73 14.61
CA PHE A 126 3.81 2.32 13.33
C PHE A 126 2.69 1.50 12.66
N ASN A 127 2.87 0.18 12.56
CA ASN A 127 1.83 -0.68 12.00
C ASN A 127 0.53 -0.65 12.81
N LEU A 128 0.63 -0.58 14.15
CA LEU A 128 -0.53 -0.49 15.01
C LEU A 128 -1.28 0.85 14.81
N VAL A 129 -0.57 1.95 14.68
CA VAL A 129 -1.15 3.27 14.39
C VAL A 129 -1.85 3.26 13.03
N VAL A 130 -1.18 2.74 11.99
CA VAL A 130 -1.76 2.65 10.64
C VAL A 130 -3.01 1.77 10.67
N ALA A 131 -2.94 0.58 11.26
CA ALA A 131 -4.07 -0.34 11.35
C ALA A 131 -5.26 0.28 12.10
N SER A 132 -4.99 0.92 13.25
CA SER A 132 -6.04 1.58 14.05
C SER A 132 -6.68 2.75 13.29
N PHE A 133 -5.88 3.54 12.59
CA PHE A 133 -6.38 4.64 11.77
C PHE A 133 -7.28 4.14 10.63
N MET A 134 -6.85 3.08 9.95
CA MET A 134 -7.63 2.49 8.86
C MET A 134 -8.90 1.83 9.39
N GLU A 135 -8.85 1.14 10.53
CA GLU A 135 -10.04 0.58 11.19
C GLU A 135 -11.03 1.69 11.60
N TYR A 136 -10.54 2.83 12.09
CA TYR A 136 -11.36 4.00 12.37
C TYR A 136 -12.07 4.51 11.11
N LEU A 137 -11.33 4.61 9.98
CA LEU A 137 -11.91 5.00 8.70
C LEU A 137 -12.97 4.00 8.23
N GLU A 138 -12.70 2.72 8.34
CA GLU A 138 -13.63 1.64 7.99
C GLU A 138 -14.92 1.72 8.81
N LYS A 139 -14.81 1.86 10.14
CA LYS A 139 -15.98 2.03 11.03
C LYS A 139 -16.78 3.28 10.69
N LYS A 140 -16.12 4.41 10.43
CA LYS A 140 -16.80 5.65 10.03
C LYS A 140 -17.53 5.52 8.69
N THR A 141 -17.02 4.66 7.80
CA THR A 141 -17.58 4.42 6.47
C THR A 141 -18.61 3.29 6.48
N SER A 142 -18.76 2.53 7.58
CA SER A 142 -19.65 1.36 7.70
C SER A 142 -21.16 1.70 7.81
N TYR A 143 -21.52 2.98 7.77
CA TYR A 143 -22.92 3.46 7.90
C TYR A 143 -23.89 2.91 6.83
N TYR A 144 -23.41 2.26 5.79
CA TYR A 144 -24.23 1.73 4.68
C TYR A 144 -24.19 0.19 4.61
N ARG A 145 -24.38 -0.49 5.69
CA ARG A 145 -24.76 -1.91 5.68
C ARG A 145 -26.25 -2.07 5.57
#